data_b98ba5e7aea0e74e69a6aefa860551d6
#
_entry.id   b98ba5e7aea0e74e69a6aefa860551d6
#
_cell.length_a   1.000
_cell.length_b   1.000
_cell.length_c   1.000
_cell.angle_alpha   90.00
_cell.angle_beta   90.00
_cell.angle_gamma   90.00
#
_symmetry.space_group_name_H-M   'P 1'
#
loop_
_entity.id
_entity.type
_entity.pdbx_description
1 polymer ?
#
loop_
_entity_poly.entity_id
_entity_poly.type
_entity_poly.pdbx_seq_one_letter_code
_entity_poly.pdbx_strand_id
1 'polypeptide(L)'
;MKVNTLQLKRALSAALFVLLLSVMGTKNALGQNLVATLQHEGAITGIYYGQNALVSAYNAAIDGDIITLSSGVFVGTSIYKAVTIHGAGCIDDTITGVGRTQVSSFSVSKSGYSEASNSLFEGIYFSTTINFYAYGSPITNVTFRKCNIDAITYSTNGSTYNNIQFENCVIKSFSFQRFLDASFVNSVVKFTNYNHGDIYKCTSFHNSVALFNDGLNINNLTAYNSIFATVSGHTMSNCTFFNCIGIETGETLLFEGQIVQNVMEVDSYEDVFETFTGEVTYDNIYQLKDEIATGFLGHDGTEVGIYGGLMPYRTRPSYMIIRNCNVAGRTTEDNKLGVEIELLNVGE
;
A
#
# COMPACT_ATOMS: atom_id res chain seq x y z
N MET A 1 -56.44 -25.09 34.89
CA MET A 1 -56.31 -24.43 33.57
C MET A 1 -55.73 -25.44 32.59
N LYS A 2 -56.54 -26.05 31.71
CA LYS A 2 -56.06 -27.04 30.73
C LYS A 2 -55.54 -26.29 29.51
N VAL A 3 -54.24 -26.21 29.36
CA VAL A 3 -53.62 -25.65 28.15
C VAL A 3 -53.94 -26.59 26.98
N ASN A 4 -54.59 -26.03 25.97
CA ASN A 4 -55.00 -26.80 24.81
C ASN A 4 -53.74 -27.19 23.99
N THR A 5 -53.48 -28.49 23.93
CA THR A 5 -52.29 -29.08 23.25
C THR A 5 -52.16 -28.65 21.81
N LEU A 6 -53.24 -28.27 21.15
CA LEU A 6 -53.22 -27.75 19.78
C LEU A 6 -52.67 -26.33 19.69
N GLN A 7 -52.95 -25.50 20.70
CA GLN A 7 -52.41 -24.13 20.78
C GLN A 7 -50.90 -24.15 21.11
N LEU A 8 -50.47 -25.07 21.98
CA LEU A 8 -49.02 -25.23 22.29
C LEU A 8 -48.24 -25.70 21.06
N LYS A 9 -48.77 -26.64 20.28
CA LYS A 9 -48.15 -27.08 19.01
C LYS A 9 -48.03 -25.98 17.98
N ARG A 10 -49.06 -25.12 17.84
CA ARG A 10 -49.06 -23.96 16.93
C ARG A 10 -48.06 -22.89 17.37
N ALA A 11 -47.95 -22.61 18.66
CA ALA A 11 -46.99 -21.67 19.22
C ALA A 11 -45.55 -22.19 19.04
N LEU A 12 -45.32 -23.47 19.27
CA LEU A 12 -43.99 -24.11 19.07
C LEU A 12 -43.59 -24.12 17.59
N SER A 13 -44.51 -24.36 16.68
CA SER A 13 -44.30 -24.35 15.24
C SER A 13 -44.00 -22.92 14.72
N ALA A 14 -44.68 -21.91 15.25
CA ALA A 14 -44.42 -20.52 14.91
C ALA A 14 -43.07 -20.03 15.47
N ALA A 15 -42.75 -20.42 16.70
CA ALA A 15 -41.46 -20.09 17.30
C ALA A 15 -40.28 -20.75 16.55
N LEU A 16 -40.45 -22.01 16.11
CA LEU A 16 -39.43 -22.71 15.30
C LEU A 16 -39.30 -22.07 13.92
N PHE A 17 -40.38 -21.60 13.30
CA PHE A 17 -40.34 -20.91 12.01
C PHE A 17 -39.66 -19.53 12.11
N VAL A 18 -39.95 -18.77 13.19
CA VAL A 18 -39.25 -17.51 13.46
C VAL A 18 -37.77 -17.74 13.75
N LEU A 19 -37.41 -18.80 14.48
CA LEU A 19 -36.02 -19.17 14.73
C LEU A 19 -35.31 -19.59 13.42
N LEU A 20 -35.95 -20.34 12.55
CA LEU A 20 -35.42 -20.71 11.22
C LEU A 20 -35.28 -19.47 10.32
N LEU A 21 -36.23 -18.52 10.34
CA LEU A 21 -36.10 -17.26 9.61
C LEU A 21 -34.98 -16.37 10.16
N SER A 22 -34.80 -16.33 11.50
CA SER A 22 -33.68 -15.57 12.09
C SER A 22 -32.32 -16.20 11.76
N VAL A 23 -32.21 -17.51 11.70
CA VAL A 23 -30.97 -18.22 11.26
C VAL A 23 -30.77 -18.07 9.75
N MET A 24 -31.82 -18.01 8.95
CA MET A 24 -31.69 -17.70 7.51
C MET A 24 -31.45 -16.20 7.24
N GLY A 25 -31.98 -15.32 8.10
CA GLY A 25 -31.76 -13.86 7.97
C GLY A 25 -30.40 -13.36 8.42
N THR A 26 -29.63 -14.16 9.19
CA THR A 26 -28.26 -13.83 9.58
C THR A 26 -27.22 -14.32 8.58
N LYS A 27 -27.64 -14.93 7.48
CA LYS A 27 -26.82 -14.98 6.28
C LYS A 27 -26.94 -13.67 5.50
N ASN A 28 -26.79 -12.55 6.14
CA ASN A 28 -26.01 -11.49 5.57
C ASN A 28 -24.56 -12.00 5.58
N ALA A 29 -24.32 -13.01 4.82
CA ALA A 29 -23.09 -13.10 4.11
C ALA A 29 -23.03 -11.86 3.22
N LEU A 30 -22.59 -10.78 3.76
CA LEU A 30 -21.65 -9.90 3.13
C LEU A 30 -20.34 -10.71 2.97
N GLY A 31 -20.42 -11.92 2.47
CA GLY A 31 -19.37 -12.48 1.67
C GLY A 31 -19.38 -11.62 0.42
N GLN A 32 -18.70 -10.48 0.43
CA GLN A 32 -18.16 -9.96 -0.81
C GLN A 32 -17.49 -11.17 -1.43
N ASN A 33 -18.06 -11.67 -2.52
CA ASN A 33 -17.44 -12.76 -3.23
C ASN A 33 -16.08 -12.25 -3.61
N LEU A 34 -15.02 -12.82 -3.01
CA LEU A 34 -13.66 -12.49 -3.39
C LEU A 34 -13.54 -12.76 -4.87
N VAL A 35 -13.27 -11.73 -5.65
CA VAL A 35 -13.25 -11.79 -7.10
C VAL A 35 -11.91 -11.27 -7.60
N ALA A 36 -11.32 -12.01 -8.53
CA ALA A 36 -10.23 -11.54 -9.36
C ALA A 36 -10.66 -11.60 -10.83
N THR A 37 -10.52 -10.50 -11.55
CA THR A 37 -10.73 -10.48 -13.00
C THR A 37 -9.38 -10.44 -13.70
N LEU A 38 -9.24 -11.21 -14.76
CA LEU A 38 -8.08 -11.21 -15.64
C LEU A 38 -8.43 -10.50 -16.95
N GLN A 39 -7.58 -9.57 -17.35
CA GLN A 39 -7.71 -8.83 -18.61
C GLN A 39 -6.47 -9.03 -19.47
N HIS A 40 -6.67 -9.31 -20.74
CA HIS A 40 -5.65 -9.37 -21.77
C HIS A 40 -6.01 -8.39 -22.88
N GLU A 41 -5.11 -7.47 -23.25
CA GLU A 41 -5.32 -6.43 -24.27
C GLU A 41 -6.65 -5.64 -24.10
N GLY A 42 -7.02 -5.36 -22.84
CA GLY A 42 -8.23 -4.60 -22.50
C GLY A 42 -9.53 -5.42 -22.47
N ALA A 43 -9.51 -6.70 -22.83
CA ALA A 43 -10.67 -7.59 -22.76
C ALA A 43 -10.60 -8.48 -21.51
N ILE A 44 -11.74 -8.67 -20.82
CA ILE A 44 -11.83 -9.64 -19.71
C ILE A 44 -11.77 -11.05 -20.27
N THR A 45 -10.74 -11.80 -19.90
CA THR A 45 -10.51 -13.19 -20.34
C THR A 45 -10.84 -14.22 -19.26
N GLY A 46 -10.96 -13.79 -18.00
CA GLY A 46 -11.30 -14.68 -16.88
C GLY A 46 -11.86 -13.94 -15.67
N ILE A 47 -12.74 -14.64 -14.93
CA ILE A 47 -13.27 -14.19 -13.63
C ILE A 47 -13.11 -15.36 -12.67
N TYR A 48 -12.43 -15.12 -11.55
CA TYR A 48 -12.10 -16.14 -10.55
C TYR A 48 -12.68 -15.73 -9.19
N TYR A 49 -13.09 -16.71 -8.39
CA TYR A 49 -13.79 -16.50 -7.14
C TYR A 49 -13.09 -17.18 -5.95
N GLY A 50 -13.26 -16.59 -4.76
CA GLY A 50 -12.78 -17.15 -3.50
C GLY A 50 -11.37 -16.70 -3.13
N GLN A 51 -10.84 -17.19 -2.01
CA GLN A 51 -9.55 -16.78 -1.46
C GLN A 51 -8.36 -17.02 -2.40
N ASN A 52 -8.44 -18.04 -3.25
CA ASN A 52 -7.42 -18.37 -4.23
C ASN A 52 -7.63 -17.68 -5.60
N ALA A 53 -8.57 -16.73 -5.70
CA ALA A 53 -8.89 -16.08 -6.96
C ALA A 53 -7.68 -15.39 -7.59
N LEU A 54 -6.84 -14.71 -6.78
CA LEU A 54 -5.59 -14.12 -7.25
C LEU A 54 -4.64 -15.19 -7.84
N VAL A 55 -4.44 -16.30 -7.12
CA VAL A 55 -3.57 -17.40 -7.58
C VAL A 55 -4.07 -17.97 -8.91
N SER A 56 -5.39 -18.18 -9.02
CA SER A 56 -6.02 -18.73 -10.23
C SER A 56 -5.92 -17.79 -11.42
N ALA A 57 -6.20 -16.50 -11.21
CA ALA A 57 -6.05 -15.46 -12.23
C ALA A 57 -4.59 -15.35 -12.71
N TYR A 58 -3.64 -15.32 -11.76
CA TYR A 58 -2.22 -15.22 -12.06
C TYR A 58 -1.68 -16.44 -12.83
N ASN A 59 -2.13 -17.65 -12.48
CA ASN A 59 -1.73 -18.87 -13.21
C ASN A 59 -2.18 -18.81 -14.69
N ALA A 60 -3.34 -18.25 -14.97
CA ALA A 60 -3.86 -18.06 -16.31
C ALA A 60 -3.28 -16.85 -17.05
N ALA A 61 -2.70 -15.87 -16.34
CA ALA A 61 -2.13 -14.67 -16.93
C ALA A 61 -0.88 -14.94 -17.75
N ILE A 62 -0.61 -14.07 -18.71
CA ILE A 62 0.65 -13.95 -19.44
C ILE A 62 1.29 -12.57 -19.17
N ASP A 63 2.50 -12.34 -19.66
CA ASP A 63 3.17 -11.05 -19.50
C ASP A 63 2.34 -9.92 -20.14
N GLY A 64 2.19 -8.81 -19.42
CA GLY A 64 1.41 -7.65 -19.81
C GLY A 64 -0.06 -7.68 -19.37
N ASP A 65 -0.53 -8.77 -18.80
CA ASP A 65 -1.90 -8.88 -18.32
C ASP A 65 -2.19 -8.04 -17.07
N ILE A 66 -3.47 -7.71 -16.90
CA ILE A 66 -3.99 -6.96 -15.76
C ILE A 66 -4.90 -7.86 -14.93
N ILE A 67 -4.65 -7.93 -13.63
CA ILE A 67 -5.50 -8.59 -12.65
C ILE A 67 -6.12 -7.54 -11.74
N THR A 68 -7.45 -7.51 -11.64
CA THR A 68 -8.15 -6.60 -10.71
C THR A 68 -8.81 -7.42 -9.61
N LEU A 69 -8.57 -7.03 -8.36
CA LEU A 69 -9.07 -7.70 -7.17
C LEU A 69 -10.17 -6.87 -6.52
N SER A 70 -11.23 -7.53 -6.08
CA SER A 70 -12.20 -6.92 -5.17
C SER A 70 -11.57 -6.64 -3.80
N SER A 71 -12.29 -5.94 -2.93
CA SER A 71 -11.96 -5.91 -1.50
C SER A 71 -12.03 -7.31 -0.88
N GLY A 72 -11.28 -7.51 0.21
CA GLY A 72 -11.22 -8.76 0.98
C GLY A 72 -9.83 -9.36 1.07
N VAL A 73 -9.72 -10.57 1.62
CA VAL A 73 -8.44 -11.23 1.93
C VAL A 73 -8.16 -12.34 0.93
N PHE A 74 -7.10 -12.17 0.16
CA PHE A 74 -6.63 -13.13 -0.84
C PHE A 74 -5.36 -13.85 -0.39
N VAL A 75 -5.25 -15.10 -0.77
CA VAL A 75 -3.98 -15.82 -0.73
C VAL A 75 -3.09 -15.26 -1.85
N GLY A 76 -1.86 -14.86 -1.49
CA GLY A 76 -0.90 -14.38 -2.47
C GLY A 76 -0.20 -15.51 -3.22
N THR A 77 0.72 -15.12 -4.09
CA THR A 77 1.50 -16.03 -4.93
C THR A 77 2.89 -15.46 -5.21
N SER A 78 3.75 -16.29 -5.76
CA SER A 78 5.03 -15.82 -6.30
C SER A 78 4.83 -15.27 -7.70
N ILE A 79 5.23 -14.02 -7.91
CA ILE A 79 5.14 -13.33 -9.19
C ILE A 79 6.45 -13.51 -9.95
N TYR A 80 6.39 -14.11 -11.14
CA TYR A 80 7.49 -14.29 -12.11
C TYR A 80 7.04 -14.05 -13.55
N LYS A 81 6.01 -13.23 -13.72
CA LYS A 81 5.54 -12.67 -14.99
C LYS A 81 5.37 -11.18 -14.83
N ALA A 82 5.57 -10.43 -15.87
CA ALA A 82 5.29 -8.99 -15.91
C ALA A 82 3.77 -8.77 -15.89
N VAL A 83 3.20 -8.43 -14.74
CA VAL A 83 1.75 -8.22 -14.58
C VAL A 83 1.44 -6.94 -13.84
N THR A 84 0.26 -6.40 -14.11
CA THR A 84 -0.33 -5.34 -13.28
C THR A 84 -1.40 -5.94 -12.38
N ILE A 85 -1.33 -5.67 -11.05
CA ILE A 85 -2.34 -6.12 -10.09
C ILE A 85 -2.93 -4.89 -9.39
N HIS A 86 -4.22 -4.66 -9.60
CA HIS A 86 -4.99 -3.61 -8.93
C HIS A 86 -5.85 -4.19 -7.81
N GLY A 87 -5.74 -3.64 -6.62
CA GLY A 87 -6.67 -3.85 -5.51
C GLY A 87 -7.74 -2.78 -5.42
N ALA A 88 -8.73 -2.96 -4.56
CA ALA A 88 -9.78 -1.98 -4.27
C ALA A 88 -9.30 -0.82 -3.37
N GLY A 89 -8.12 -0.96 -2.76
CA GLY A 89 -7.51 0.00 -1.86
C GLY A 89 -6.72 -0.72 -0.76
N CYS A 90 -5.74 -0.04 -0.16
CA CYS A 90 -4.90 -0.61 0.89
C CYS A 90 -5.41 -0.33 2.32
N ILE A 91 -6.48 0.46 2.46
CA ILE A 91 -7.17 0.78 3.73
C ILE A 91 -8.66 0.51 3.59
N ASP A 92 -9.34 0.35 4.72
CA ASP A 92 -10.80 0.29 4.75
C ASP A 92 -11.36 1.72 4.64
N ASP A 93 -12.14 1.99 3.60
CA ASP A 93 -12.79 3.30 3.43
C ASP A 93 -14.13 3.34 4.17
N THR A 94 -14.14 4.02 5.31
CA THR A 94 -15.33 4.16 6.15
C THR A 94 -16.42 5.02 5.54
N ILE A 95 -16.11 5.84 4.53
CA ILE A 95 -17.10 6.71 3.85
C ILE A 95 -17.86 5.94 2.79
N THR A 96 -17.17 5.17 1.97
CA THR A 96 -17.80 4.37 0.91
C THR A 96 -18.23 3.00 1.38
N GLY A 97 -17.71 2.53 2.52
CA GLY A 97 -17.91 1.17 3.01
C GLY A 97 -17.15 0.11 2.20
N VAL A 98 -16.24 0.54 1.32
CA VAL A 98 -15.38 -0.38 0.55
C VAL A 98 -14.24 -0.82 1.45
N GLY A 99 -14.16 -2.13 1.70
CA GLY A 99 -13.04 -2.72 2.44
C GLY A 99 -11.76 -2.76 1.61
N ARG A 100 -10.63 -2.85 2.29
CA ARG A 100 -9.31 -2.99 1.64
C ARG A 100 -9.16 -4.31 0.90
N THR A 101 -8.26 -4.33 -0.09
CA THR A 101 -7.71 -5.56 -0.65
C THR A 101 -6.47 -5.95 0.15
N GLN A 102 -6.52 -7.10 0.79
CA GLN A 102 -5.41 -7.65 1.56
C GLN A 102 -4.86 -8.89 0.88
N VAL A 103 -3.54 -8.98 0.76
CA VAL A 103 -2.83 -10.12 0.18
C VAL A 103 -1.80 -10.63 1.17
N SER A 104 -1.76 -11.95 1.38
CA SER A 104 -0.78 -12.65 2.22
C SER A 104 0.17 -13.50 1.36
N SER A 105 1.35 -13.82 1.89
CA SER A 105 2.30 -14.74 1.26
C SER A 105 2.68 -14.37 -0.18
N PHE A 106 3.23 -13.16 -0.35
CA PHE A 106 3.53 -12.60 -1.66
C PHE A 106 5.05 -12.59 -1.92
N SER A 107 5.46 -12.90 -3.14
CA SER A 107 6.86 -12.72 -3.52
C SER A 107 7.01 -12.16 -4.94
N VAL A 108 8.04 -11.35 -5.13
CA VAL A 108 8.48 -10.83 -6.42
C VAL A 108 9.69 -11.64 -6.84
N SER A 109 9.55 -12.46 -7.87
CA SER A 109 10.48 -13.55 -8.10
C SER A 109 10.95 -13.63 -9.55
N LYS A 110 12.06 -14.35 -9.73
CA LYS A 110 12.55 -14.79 -11.03
C LYS A 110 12.72 -16.29 -10.99
N SER A 111 12.20 -16.97 -12.00
CA SER A 111 12.34 -18.42 -12.17
C SER A 111 12.70 -18.75 -13.61
N GLY A 112 13.93 -19.22 -13.83
CA GLY A 112 14.41 -19.54 -15.17
C GLY A 112 14.46 -18.29 -16.08
N TYR A 113 13.69 -18.32 -17.16
CA TYR A 113 13.56 -17.19 -18.12
C TYR A 113 12.42 -16.21 -17.78
N SER A 114 11.55 -16.58 -16.82
CA SER A 114 10.41 -15.77 -16.41
C SER A 114 10.77 -14.94 -15.19
N GLU A 115 10.40 -13.65 -15.21
CA GLU A 115 10.72 -12.71 -14.15
C GLU A 115 9.60 -11.69 -13.94
N ALA A 116 9.48 -11.20 -12.70
CA ALA A 116 8.51 -10.18 -12.31
C ALA A 116 8.89 -8.76 -12.75
N SER A 117 9.92 -8.57 -13.57
CA SER A 117 10.31 -7.24 -14.07
C SER A 117 9.14 -6.58 -14.83
N ASN A 118 9.08 -5.24 -14.75
CA ASN A 118 8.00 -4.42 -15.33
C ASN A 118 6.60 -4.68 -14.75
N SER A 119 6.51 -5.09 -13.48
CA SER A 119 5.24 -5.29 -12.79
C SER A 119 4.81 -4.05 -12.01
N LEU A 120 3.47 -3.87 -11.91
CA LEU A 120 2.84 -2.84 -11.09
C LEU A 120 1.87 -3.48 -10.09
N PHE A 121 1.97 -3.09 -8.83
CA PHE A 121 1.06 -3.49 -7.76
C PHE A 121 0.45 -2.22 -7.16
N GLU A 122 -0.86 -2.07 -7.23
CA GLU A 122 -1.53 -0.84 -6.80
C GLU A 122 -2.73 -1.12 -5.88
N GLY A 123 -2.87 -0.31 -4.81
CA GLY A 123 -4.05 -0.33 -3.96
C GLY A 123 -4.19 -1.60 -3.12
N ILE A 124 -3.10 -2.16 -2.63
CA ILE A 124 -3.06 -3.45 -1.92
C ILE A 124 -2.42 -3.29 -0.55
N TYR A 125 -3.00 -3.92 0.46
CA TYR A 125 -2.35 -4.17 1.74
C TYR A 125 -1.67 -5.54 1.74
N PHE A 126 -0.35 -5.54 1.80
CA PHE A 126 0.46 -6.74 1.97
C PHE A 126 0.67 -7.01 3.45
N SER A 127 -0.12 -7.93 4.01
CA SER A 127 -0.18 -8.22 5.45
C SER A 127 0.87 -9.19 5.95
N THR A 128 1.79 -9.57 5.09
CA THR A 128 2.97 -10.38 5.42
C THR A 128 4.17 -9.85 4.66
N THR A 129 5.33 -10.42 4.91
CA THR A 129 6.56 -10.03 4.22
C THR A 129 6.46 -10.29 2.72
N ILE A 130 6.76 -9.26 1.92
CA ILE A 130 7.05 -9.41 0.50
C ILE A 130 8.49 -9.88 0.36
N ASN A 131 8.68 -11.05 -0.22
CA ASN A 131 10.00 -11.59 -0.46
C ASN A 131 10.45 -11.30 -1.89
N PHE A 132 11.55 -10.58 -2.05
CA PHE A 132 12.22 -10.46 -3.34
C PHE A 132 13.17 -11.64 -3.52
N TYR A 133 12.95 -12.43 -4.55
CA TYR A 133 13.73 -13.63 -4.82
C TYR A 133 14.17 -13.67 -6.28
N ALA A 134 15.45 -13.42 -6.53
CA ALA A 134 16.02 -13.50 -7.85
C ALA A 134 17.23 -14.44 -7.86
N TYR A 135 17.35 -15.23 -8.91
CA TYR A 135 18.50 -16.11 -9.11
C TYR A 135 19.15 -15.82 -10.46
N GLY A 136 20.41 -15.40 -10.43
CA GLY A 136 21.28 -15.26 -11.62
C GLY A 136 21.15 -13.95 -12.40
N SER A 137 20.02 -13.21 -12.34
CA SER A 137 19.84 -11.91 -13.01
C SER A 137 19.00 -10.98 -12.14
N PRO A 138 19.15 -9.66 -12.27
CA PRO A 138 18.39 -8.70 -11.50
C PRO A 138 16.89 -8.74 -11.89
N ILE A 139 16.03 -8.39 -10.92
CA ILE A 139 14.64 -7.98 -11.19
C ILE A 139 14.65 -6.46 -11.33
N THR A 140 13.96 -5.93 -12.33
CA THR A 140 13.98 -4.50 -12.66
C THR A 140 12.59 -3.93 -12.88
N ASN A 141 12.43 -2.61 -12.65
CA ASN A 141 11.21 -1.88 -12.99
C ASN A 141 9.95 -2.44 -12.31
N VAL A 142 9.96 -2.60 -11.00
CA VAL A 142 8.80 -3.01 -10.23
C VAL A 142 8.28 -1.81 -9.45
N THR A 143 7.00 -1.51 -9.59
CA THR A 143 6.35 -0.39 -8.93
C THR A 143 5.30 -0.87 -7.94
N PHE A 144 5.37 -0.36 -6.72
CA PHE A 144 4.31 -0.43 -5.73
C PHE A 144 3.69 0.96 -5.61
N ARG A 145 2.38 1.06 -5.78
CA ARG A 145 1.66 2.33 -5.73
C ARG A 145 0.47 2.24 -4.79
N LYS A 146 0.33 3.20 -3.89
CA LYS A 146 -0.77 3.26 -2.91
C LYS A 146 -0.92 1.94 -2.15
N CYS A 147 0.21 1.39 -1.68
CA CYS A 147 0.26 0.13 -0.97
C CYS A 147 0.63 0.33 0.50
N ASN A 148 0.01 -0.46 1.37
CA ASN A 148 0.47 -0.67 2.73
C ASN A 148 1.23 -1.99 2.79
N ILE A 149 2.46 -1.98 3.34
CA ILE A 149 3.36 -3.13 3.31
C ILE A 149 3.92 -3.39 4.70
N ASP A 150 3.65 -4.56 5.27
CA ASP A 150 4.16 -4.92 6.60
C ASP A 150 5.69 -5.07 6.58
N ALA A 151 6.21 -5.81 5.62
CA ALA A 151 7.66 -5.96 5.49
C ALA A 151 8.09 -6.27 4.05
N ILE A 152 9.29 -5.82 3.71
CA ILE A 152 10.00 -6.21 2.49
C ILE A 152 11.34 -6.82 2.89
N THR A 153 11.63 -7.98 2.33
CA THR A 153 12.92 -8.66 2.50
C THR A 153 13.39 -9.22 1.16
N TYR A 154 14.61 -9.70 1.15
CA TYR A 154 15.23 -10.24 -0.05
C TYR A 154 15.97 -11.56 0.22
N SER A 155 16.14 -12.35 -0.82
CA SER A 155 16.98 -13.56 -0.76
C SER A 155 18.46 -13.22 -0.91
N THR A 156 19.29 -13.90 -0.16
CA THR A 156 20.77 -13.74 -0.13
C THR A 156 21.49 -14.33 -1.35
N ASN A 157 20.80 -14.86 -2.35
CA ASN A 157 21.37 -15.60 -3.48
C ASN A 157 22.11 -14.76 -4.55
N GLY A 158 22.60 -13.57 -4.19
CA GLY A 158 23.57 -12.81 -5.01
C GLY A 158 22.97 -11.86 -6.06
N SER A 159 21.68 -11.91 -6.33
CA SER A 159 21.03 -11.02 -7.30
C SER A 159 20.66 -9.68 -6.69
N THR A 160 20.44 -8.69 -7.55
CA THR A 160 20.08 -7.32 -7.20
C THR A 160 18.70 -6.97 -7.71
N TYR A 161 18.13 -5.89 -7.15
CA TYR A 161 16.82 -5.35 -7.50
C TYR A 161 17.02 -3.90 -7.89
N ASN A 162 16.72 -3.56 -9.14
CA ASN A 162 17.03 -2.26 -9.72
C ASN A 162 15.76 -1.54 -10.15
N ASN A 163 15.73 -0.23 -10.00
CA ASN A 163 14.58 0.61 -10.34
C ASN A 163 13.28 0.08 -9.70
N ILE A 164 13.32 -0.08 -8.39
CA ILE A 164 12.14 -0.47 -7.62
C ILE A 164 11.51 0.80 -7.04
N GLN A 165 10.25 1.05 -7.39
CA GLN A 165 9.58 2.30 -7.08
C GLN A 165 8.46 2.10 -6.06
N PHE A 166 8.40 2.99 -5.09
CA PHE A 166 7.35 3.05 -4.07
C PHE A 166 6.71 4.43 -4.12
N GLU A 167 5.45 4.48 -4.56
CA GLU A 167 4.69 5.70 -4.74
C GLU A 167 3.46 5.71 -3.82
N ASN A 168 3.33 6.70 -2.95
CA ASN A 168 2.23 6.77 -1.98
C ASN A 168 2.10 5.50 -1.12
N CYS A 169 3.21 4.94 -0.66
CA CYS A 169 3.25 3.71 0.12
C CYS A 169 3.59 3.97 1.59
N VAL A 170 3.08 3.09 2.47
CA VAL A 170 3.55 3.00 3.86
C VAL A 170 4.19 1.64 4.08
N ILE A 171 5.47 1.63 4.44
CA ILE A 171 6.28 0.41 4.59
C ILE A 171 6.82 0.35 6.01
N LYS A 172 6.33 -0.59 6.82
CA LYS A 172 6.71 -0.70 8.24
C LYS A 172 8.10 -1.27 8.47
N SER A 173 8.59 -2.09 7.54
CA SER A 173 9.91 -2.71 7.63
C SER A 173 10.48 -2.95 6.26
N PHE A 174 11.61 -2.33 5.96
CA PHE A 174 12.29 -2.49 4.67
C PHE A 174 13.74 -2.93 4.90
N SER A 175 14.05 -4.13 4.41
CA SER A 175 15.41 -4.67 4.40
C SER A 175 15.96 -4.59 2.97
N PHE A 176 16.99 -3.75 2.74
CA PHE A 176 17.26 -3.26 1.37
C PHE A 176 18.65 -3.51 0.82
N GLN A 177 19.52 -4.28 1.45
CA GLN A 177 20.92 -4.54 1.03
C GLN A 177 21.14 -4.84 -0.46
N ARG A 178 20.12 -5.35 -1.16
CA ARG A 178 20.20 -5.75 -2.57
C ARG A 178 19.46 -4.83 -3.53
N PHE A 179 18.81 -3.80 -3.00
CA PHE A 179 18.14 -2.80 -3.83
C PHE A 179 19.16 -1.74 -4.24
N LEU A 180 19.58 -1.75 -5.50
CA LEU A 180 20.62 -0.86 -6.00
C LEU A 180 20.10 0.49 -6.49
N ASP A 181 18.81 0.57 -6.78
CA ASP A 181 18.15 1.74 -7.32
C ASP A 181 16.69 1.69 -6.87
N ALA A 182 16.42 2.21 -5.68
CA ALA A 182 15.09 2.31 -5.11
C ALA A 182 14.66 3.77 -5.06
N SER A 183 13.39 4.03 -5.36
CA SER A 183 12.79 5.36 -5.35
C SER A 183 11.56 5.37 -4.45
N PHE A 184 11.49 6.37 -3.57
CA PHE A 184 10.37 6.61 -2.68
C PHE A 184 9.77 7.98 -2.99
N VAL A 185 8.50 8.01 -3.41
CA VAL A 185 7.79 9.24 -3.74
C VAL A 185 6.53 9.31 -2.89
N ASN A 186 6.36 10.40 -2.14
CA ASN A 186 5.25 10.61 -1.21
C ASN A 186 4.97 9.37 -0.33
N SER A 187 6.03 8.75 0.17
CA SER A 187 5.97 7.47 0.88
C SER A 187 6.59 7.55 2.27
N VAL A 188 6.12 6.67 3.15
CA VAL A 188 6.72 6.48 4.48
C VAL A 188 7.41 5.14 4.51
N VAL A 189 8.66 5.11 4.95
CA VAL A 189 9.43 3.87 5.05
C VAL A 189 10.27 3.82 6.31
N LYS A 190 10.21 2.68 7.00
CA LYS A 190 11.13 2.36 8.11
C LYS A 190 12.13 1.31 7.64
N PHE A 191 13.39 1.70 7.62
CA PHE A 191 14.49 0.80 7.30
C PHE A 191 14.86 -0.01 8.54
N THR A 192 14.89 -1.32 8.36
CA THR A 192 15.29 -2.26 9.41
C THR A 192 16.40 -3.13 8.88
N ASN A 193 17.55 -3.13 9.56
CA ASN A 193 18.64 -4.01 9.19
C ASN A 193 19.01 -4.91 10.36
N TYR A 194 19.01 -6.21 10.10
CA TYR A 194 19.45 -7.20 11.09
C TYR A 194 20.94 -7.56 10.95
N ASN A 195 21.66 -7.11 9.90
CA ASN A 195 23.00 -7.59 9.60
C ASN A 195 23.91 -6.49 9.02
N HIS A 196 24.11 -5.37 9.69
CA HIS A 196 25.15 -4.35 9.35
C HIS A 196 25.46 -4.27 7.84
N GLY A 197 24.46 -4.00 7.02
CA GLY A 197 24.62 -3.96 5.58
C GLY A 197 24.55 -2.54 5.04
N ASP A 198 25.37 -2.27 4.04
CA ASP A 198 25.42 -0.97 3.40
C ASP A 198 24.19 -0.74 2.53
N ILE A 199 23.60 0.45 2.58
CA ILE A 199 22.73 0.97 1.53
C ILE A 199 23.65 1.28 0.34
N TYR A 200 23.68 0.40 -0.63
CA TYR A 200 24.46 0.61 -1.82
C TYR A 200 23.61 1.20 -2.93
N LYS A 201 24.04 2.38 -3.40
CA LYS A 201 23.76 2.99 -4.70
C LYS A 201 22.35 3.54 -4.94
N CYS A 202 22.32 4.84 -5.16
CA CYS A 202 21.25 5.54 -5.89
C CYS A 202 19.83 5.40 -5.34
N THR A 203 19.67 5.40 -4.02
CA THR A 203 18.32 5.51 -3.43
C THR A 203 17.86 6.97 -3.49
N SER A 204 16.66 7.21 -3.99
CA SER A 204 16.09 8.55 -4.07
C SER A 204 14.82 8.69 -3.23
N PHE A 205 14.68 9.86 -2.60
CA PHE A 205 13.51 10.25 -1.84
C PHE A 205 12.97 11.58 -2.35
N HIS A 206 11.68 11.60 -2.65
CA HIS A 206 10.95 12.80 -3.03
C HIS A 206 9.70 12.92 -2.17
N ASN A 207 9.56 14.01 -1.45
CA ASN A 207 8.39 14.25 -0.60
C ASN A 207 8.06 13.05 0.31
N SER A 208 9.05 12.47 0.97
CA SER A 208 8.90 11.21 1.71
C SER A 208 9.35 11.36 3.17
N VAL A 209 8.94 10.41 4.00
CA VAL A 209 9.41 10.25 5.39
C VAL A 209 10.16 8.93 5.52
N ALA A 210 11.43 9.00 5.92
CA ALA A 210 12.28 7.82 6.08
C ALA A 210 12.83 7.72 7.50
N LEU A 211 12.65 6.57 8.12
CA LEU A 211 13.18 6.27 9.46
C LEU A 211 14.30 5.25 9.33
N PHE A 212 15.45 5.56 9.88
CA PHE A 212 16.61 4.68 9.90
C PHE A 212 16.84 4.14 11.30
N ASN A 213 16.87 2.82 11.43
CA ASN A 213 17.25 2.14 12.66
C ASN A 213 18.79 2.13 12.84
N ASP A 214 19.25 1.77 14.03
CA ASP A 214 20.68 1.66 14.38
C ASP A 214 21.49 0.81 13.40
N GLY A 215 22.76 1.20 13.21
CA GLY A 215 23.76 0.39 12.51
C GLY A 215 23.64 0.35 10.99
N LEU A 216 22.98 1.32 10.38
CA LEU A 216 22.89 1.43 8.92
C LEU A 216 24.03 2.27 8.35
N ASN A 217 24.65 1.77 7.27
CA ASN A 217 25.55 2.55 6.43
C ASN A 217 24.78 3.03 5.19
N ILE A 218 24.64 4.34 5.04
CA ILE A 218 23.86 4.97 3.98
C ILE A 218 24.81 5.63 3.00
N ASN A 219 24.81 5.17 1.74
CA ASN A 219 25.73 5.70 0.72
C ASN A 219 24.98 6.10 -0.55
N ASN A 220 25.36 7.25 -1.13
CA ASN A 220 24.84 7.74 -2.41
C ASN A 220 23.31 7.95 -2.43
N LEU A 221 22.73 8.41 -1.33
CA LEU A 221 21.32 8.78 -1.24
C LEU A 221 21.13 10.19 -1.81
N THR A 222 20.04 10.41 -2.53
CA THR A 222 19.61 11.75 -2.97
C THR A 222 18.20 12.01 -2.50
N ALA A 223 17.98 13.14 -1.85
CA ALA A 223 16.69 13.48 -1.29
C ALA A 223 16.26 14.90 -1.60
N TYR A 224 14.98 15.05 -1.87
CA TYR A 224 14.31 16.33 -2.08
C TYR A 224 13.05 16.39 -1.25
N ASN A 225 12.81 17.53 -0.58
CA ASN A 225 11.58 17.83 0.14
C ASN A 225 11.16 16.71 1.12
N SER A 226 12.11 16.06 1.77
CA SER A 226 11.86 14.83 2.53
C SER A 226 12.27 15.00 4.00
N ILE A 227 11.73 14.14 4.85
CA ILE A 227 11.98 14.14 6.29
C ILE A 227 12.69 12.83 6.65
N PHE A 228 13.77 12.94 7.38
CA PHE A 228 14.57 11.82 7.82
C PHE A 228 14.64 11.77 9.34
N ALA A 229 14.43 10.59 9.90
CA ALA A 229 14.66 10.37 11.33
C ALA A 229 15.70 9.27 11.53
N THR A 230 16.63 9.53 12.43
CA THR A 230 17.72 8.60 12.71
C THR A 230 17.78 8.27 14.18
N VAL A 231 18.14 7.03 14.48
CA VAL A 231 18.60 6.58 15.78
C VAL A 231 20.13 6.49 15.72
N SER A 232 20.82 6.51 16.83
CA SER A 232 22.29 6.51 16.89
C SER A 232 22.96 5.34 16.12
N GLY A 233 24.22 5.52 15.71
CA GLY A 233 25.08 4.43 15.18
C GLY A 233 25.04 4.20 13.67
N HIS A 234 24.47 5.09 12.87
CA HIS A 234 24.56 5.04 11.41
C HIS A 234 25.74 5.85 10.87
N THR A 235 26.20 5.51 9.68
CA THR A 235 27.18 6.30 8.92
C THR A 235 26.58 6.69 7.57
N MET A 236 26.87 7.92 7.14
CA MET A 236 26.45 8.42 5.83
C MET A 236 27.64 8.83 4.99
N SER A 237 27.61 8.55 3.69
CA SER A 237 28.62 9.05 2.76
C SER A 237 28.05 9.32 1.37
N ASN A 238 28.53 10.40 0.75
CA ASN A 238 28.11 10.86 -0.58
C ASN A 238 26.58 11.05 -0.72
N CYS A 239 25.93 11.49 0.35
CA CYS A 239 24.50 11.78 0.33
C CYS A 239 24.24 13.23 -0.04
N THR A 240 23.10 13.50 -0.63
CA THR A 240 22.70 14.84 -1.09
C THR A 240 21.27 15.12 -0.61
N PHE A 241 21.08 16.25 0.06
CA PHE A 241 19.81 16.66 0.66
C PHE A 241 19.44 18.08 0.24
N PHE A 242 18.26 18.23 -0.35
CA PHE A 242 17.71 19.51 -0.76
C PHE A 242 16.32 19.72 -0.13
N ASN A 243 16.14 20.81 0.61
CA ASN A 243 14.92 21.14 1.31
C ASN A 243 14.43 19.97 2.20
N CYS A 244 15.31 19.45 3.05
CA CYS A 244 15.04 18.29 3.89
C CYS A 244 15.04 18.66 5.37
N ILE A 245 14.26 17.91 6.17
CA ILE A 245 14.27 18.00 7.64
C ILE A 245 14.93 16.75 8.19
N GLY A 246 15.88 16.91 9.11
CA GLY A 246 16.50 15.86 9.88
C GLY A 246 15.98 15.86 11.31
N ILE A 247 15.52 14.72 11.79
CA ILE A 247 15.12 14.48 13.17
C ILE A 247 16.19 13.59 13.81
N GLU A 248 16.94 14.17 14.75
CA GLU A 248 18.08 13.52 15.38
C GLU A 248 17.73 13.10 16.80
N THR A 249 17.34 11.84 16.96
CA THR A 249 17.00 11.29 18.30
C THR A 249 18.22 10.77 19.05
N GLY A 250 19.47 11.11 18.59
CA GLY A 250 20.72 10.65 19.15
C GLY A 250 21.91 11.61 18.90
N GLU A 251 23.12 11.16 19.18
CA GLU A 251 24.36 12.00 19.07
C GLU A 251 24.89 12.17 17.65
N THR A 252 24.29 11.57 16.62
CA THR A 252 24.82 11.57 15.26
C THR A 252 24.11 12.63 14.41
N LEU A 253 24.89 13.58 13.89
CA LEU A 253 24.40 14.64 12.99
C LEU A 253 24.10 14.05 11.61
N LEU A 254 22.85 14.11 11.17
CA LEU A 254 22.38 13.48 9.93
C LEU A 254 23.03 14.10 8.69
N PHE A 255 23.23 15.41 8.70
CA PHE A 255 23.70 16.14 7.52
C PHE A 255 25.19 16.47 7.55
N GLU A 256 25.91 16.15 8.64
CA GLU A 256 27.34 16.44 8.76
C GLU A 256 28.16 15.73 7.68
N GLY A 257 28.99 16.48 6.97
CA GLY A 257 29.86 15.95 5.91
C GLY A 257 29.15 15.56 4.61
N GLN A 258 27.84 15.87 4.47
CA GLN A 258 27.06 15.61 3.26
C GLN A 258 26.91 16.86 2.39
N ILE A 259 26.36 16.68 1.17
CA ILE A 259 26.00 17.82 0.30
C ILE A 259 24.60 18.26 0.70
N VAL A 260 24.48 19.48 1.22
CA VAL A 260 23.22 20.00 1.74
C VAL A 260 22.86 21.37 1.17
N GLN A 261 21.58 21.57 0.93
CA GLN A 261 21.03 22.87 0.58
C GLN A 261 19.65 23.04 1.23
N ASN A 262 19.49 24.08 2.05
CA ASN A 262 18.26 24.38 2.77
C ASN A 262 17.76 23.17 3.57
N VAL A 263 18.46 22.84 4.65
CA VAL A 263 18.09 21.74 5.56
C VAL A 263 17.75 22.30 6.94
N MET A 264 16.88 21.61 7.65
CA MET A 264 16.50 21.90 9.03
C MET A 264 16.82 20.67 9.88
N GLU A 265 17.44 20.87 11.03
CA GLU A 265 17.72 19.83 12.02
C GLU A 265 16.92 20.11 13.28
N VAL A 266 16.30 19.09 13.84
CA VAL A 266 15.49 19.13 15.06
C VAL A 266 15.76 17.92 15.94
N ASP A 267 15.46 18.01 17.23
CA ASP A 267 15.81 16.97 18.22
C ASP A 267 14.73 15.90 18.40
N SER A 268 13.49 16.18 17.97
CA SER A 268 12.38 15.26 18.24
C SER A 268 11.30 15.24 17.15
N TYR A 269 10.49 14.19 17.13
CA TYR A 269 9.33 14.09 16.26
C TYR A 269 8.27 15.15 16.57
N GLU A 270 8.13 15.47 17.85
CA GLU A 270 7.20 16.48 18.35
C GLU A 270 7.55 17.88 17.85
N ASP A 271 8.77 18.16 17.42
CA ASP A 271 9.16 19.45 16.84
C ASP A 271 8.65 19.60 15.40
N VAL A 272 8.36 18.50 14.71
CA VAL A 272 7.97 18.47 13.29
C VAL A 272 6.50 18.11 13.10
N PHE A 273 6.02 17.08 13.77
CA PHE A 273 4.71 16.49 13.52
C PHE A 273 3.70 16.84 14.61
N GLU A 274 2.41 16.92 14.21
CA GLU A 274 1.31 17.09 15.16
C GLU A 274 1.12 15.88 16.09
N THR A 275 1.22 14.66 15.55
CA THR A 275 0.90 13.44 16.30
C THR A 275 1.86 12.29 16.10
N PHE A 276 2.71 12.32 15.10
CA PHE A 276 3.62 11.21 14.79
C PHE A 276 4.81 11.20 15.76
N THR A 277 5.07 10.04 16.37
CA THR A 277 6.09 9.84 17.42
C THR A 277 7.19 8.83 17.05
N GLY A 278 7.30 8.47 15.74
CA GLY A 278 8.37 7.59 15.23
C GLY A 278 7.97 6.12 15.07
N GLU A 279 6.76 5.72 15.44
CA GLU A 279 6.25 4.38 15.16
C GLU A 279 5.43 4.37 13.87
N VAL A 280 5.88 3.65 12.84
CA VAL A 280 5.19 3.59 11.55
C VAL A 280 4.02 2.62 11.62
N THR A 281 2.81 3.15 11.55
CA THR A 281 1.56 2.41 11.42
C THR A 281 0.75 2.91 10.24
N TYR A 282 -0.27 2.17 9.80
CA TYR A 282 -1.10 2.58 8.66
C TYR A 282 -2.15 3.64 9.02
N ASP A 283 -2.40 3.83 10.31
CA ASP A 283 -3.36 4.80 10.82
C ASP A 283 -2.70 6.13 11.22
N ASN A 284 -1.37 6.23 11.10
CA ASN A 284 -0.66 7.46 11.42
C ASN A 284 -1.01 8.58 10.46
N ILE A 285 -1.17 9.75 11.04
CA ILE A 285 -1.27 11.02 10.33
C ILE A 285 0.10 11.69 10.43
N TYR A 286 0.73 11.92 9.29
CA TYR A 286 2.06 12.53 9.19
C TYR A 286 1.97 14.03 8.94
N GLN A 287 0.94 14.67 9.50
CA GLN A 287 0.72 16.10 9.39
C GLN A 287 1.81 16.87 10.12
N LEU A 288 2.41 17.81 9.44
CA LEU A 288 3.36 18.73 10.03
C LEU A 288 2.64 19.76 10.91
N LYS A 289 3.34 20.28 11.90
CA LYS A 289 2.88 21.47 12.62
C LYS A 289 2.77 22.65 11.65
N ASP A 290 1.80 23.53 11.88
CA ASP A 290 1.53 24.68 11.02
C ASP A 290 2.78 25.55 10.78
N GLU A 291 3.60 25.76 11.81
CA GLU A 291 4.83 26.51 11.74
C GLU A 291 5.89 25.88 10.82
N ILE A 292 5.94 24.54 10.77
CA ILE A 292 6.82 23.81 9.87
C ILE A 292 6.23 23.79 8.46
N ALA A 293 4.96 23.44 8.31
CA ALA A 293 4.27 23.34 7.02
C ALA A 293 4.29 24.65 6.24
N THR A 294 4.27 25.81 6.92
CA THR A 294 4.29 27.13 6.29
C THR A 294 5.66 27.80 6.29
N GLY A 295 6.50 27.49 7.27
CA GLY A 295 7.81 28.13 7.47
C GLY A 295 8.96 27.44 6.75
N PHE A 296 8.85 26.12 6.47
CA PHE A 296 9.87 25.35 5.78
C PHE A 296 9.28 24.60 4.59
N LEU A 297 9.31 25.24 3.43
CA LEU A 297 8.72 24.70 2.20
C LEU A 297 9.75 23.93 1.35
N GLY A 298 9.26 22.99 0.58
CA GLY A 298 10.00 22.34 -0.47
C GLY A 298 10.44 23.30 -1.57
N HIS A 299 11.35 22.86 -2.42
CA HIS A 299 11.87 23.67 -3.52
C HIS A 299 10.77 24.05 -4.54
N ASP A 300 9.68 23.31 -4.58
CA ASP A 300 8.49 23.54 -5.41
C ASP A 300 7.44 24.43 -4.72
N GLY A 301 7.73 24.92 -3.53
CA GLY A 301 6.86 25.77 -2.73
C GLY A 301 5.72 25.03 -2.03
N THR A 302 5.71 23.72 -2.07
CA THR A 302 4.77 22.87 -1.32
C THR A 302 5.35 22.48 0.03
N GLU A 303 4.52 21.87 0.88
CA GLU A 303 4.95 21.28 2.15
C GLU A 303 6.03 20.20 1.93
N VAL A 304 7.00 20.07 2.82
CA VAL A 304 7.94 18.96 2.82
C VAL A 304 7.27 17.69 3.36
N GLY A 305 7.80 16.51 3.01
CA GLY A 305 7.20 15.24 3.42
C GLY A 305 6.04 14.81 2.54
N ILE A 306 5.27 13.83 3.00
CA ILE A 306 4.36 13.05 2.14
C ILE A 306 3.17 13.83 1.58
N TYR A 307 2.82 14.97 2.15
CA TYR A 307 1.68 15.79 1.70
C TYR A 307 2.09 16.87 0.69
N GLY A 308 3.37 17.04 0.42
CA GLY A 308 3.88 17.98 -0.59
C GLY A 308 3.95 17.40 -2.00
N GLY A 309 4.40 18.22 -2.94
CA GLY A 309 4.61 17.83 -4.34
C GLY A 309 3.34 17.74 -5.18
N LEU A 310 3.51 17.25 -6.41
CA LEU A 310 2.43 17.17 -7.40
C LEU A 310 1.41 16.05 -7.11
N MET A 311 1.80 15.04 -6.36
CA MET A 311 0.97 13.86 -6.06
C MET A 311 0.99 13.57 -4.55
N PRO A 312 0.47 14.46 -3.70
CA PRO A 312 0.53 14.30 -2.26
C PRO A 312 -0.11 12.97 -1.82
N TYR A 313 0.43 12.41 -0.75
CA TYR A 313 -0.10 11.19 -0.15
C TYR A 313 -1.58 11.38 0.22
N ARG A 314 -2.40 10.46 -0.23
CA ARG A 314 -3.82 10.40 0.10
C ARG A 314 -4.20 8.96 0.38
N THR A 315 -4.85 8.76 1.50
CA THR A 315 -5.41 7.44 1.85
C THR A 315 -6.60 7.07 0.99
N ARG A 316 -7.23 8.05 0.37
CA ARG A 316 -8.39 7.88 -0.51
C ARG A 316 -8.01 8.11 -1.97
N PRO A 317 -8.68 7.43 -2.89
CA PRO A 317 -8.51 7.75 -4.30
C PRO A 317 -8.97 9.19 -4.58
N SER A 318 -8.24 9.88 -5.48
CA SER A 318 -8.53 11.25 -5.89
C SER A 318 -9.54 11.35 -7.04
N TYR A 319 -10.35 10.31 -7.26
CA TYR A 319 -11.36 10.26 -8.32
C TYR A 319 -12.77 10.17 -7.74
N MET A 320 -13.74 10.49 -8.58
CA MET A 320 -15.15 10.37 -8.21
C MET A 320 -15.50 8.92 -7.89
N ILE A 321 -16.18 8.71 -6.77
CA ILE A 321 -16.65 7.41 -6.33
C ILE A 321 -18.16 7.32 -6.63
N ILE A 322 -18.58 6.20 -7.18
CA ILE A 322 -20.01 5.91 -7.30
C ILE A 322 -20.51 5.54 -5.90
N ARG A 323 -21.25 6.45 -5.27
CA ARG A 323 -21.87 6.23 -3.97
C ARG A 323 -23.11 5.36 -4.05
N ASN A 324 -23.87 5.53 -5.11
CA ASN A 324 -25.09 4.79 -5.33
C ASN A 324 -25.31 4.57 -6.82
N CYS A 325 -25.76 3.38 -7.19
CA CYS A 325 -26.13 3.04 -8.55
C CYS A 325 -27.46 2.28 -8.52
N ASN A 326 -28.53 2.96 -8.90
CA ASN A 326 -29.85 2.37 -9.03
C ASN A 326 -30.11 2.01 -10.49
N VAL A 327 -30.35 0.74 -10.74
CA VAL A 327 -30.74 0.25 -12.06
C VAL A 327 -32.22 -0.07 -12.01
N ALA A 328 -33.02 0.55 -12.88
CA ALA A 328 -34.45 0.27 -12.94
C ALA A 328 -34.67 -1.21 -13.25
N GLY A 329 -35.55 -1.87 -12.47
CA GLY A 329 -35.86 -3.30 -12.65
C GLY A 329 -36.68 -3.61 -13.94
N ARG A 330 -37.01 -2.60 -14.73
CA ARG A 330 -37.76 -2.73 -16.00
C ARG A 330 -37.26 -1.68 -16.99
N THR A 331 -37.24 -2.03 -18.25
CA THR A 331 -37.02 -1.06 -19.33
C THR A 331 -38.24 -0.13 -19.48
N THR A 332 -38.02 1.09 -19.91
CA THR A 332 -39.07 2.03 -20.31
C THR A 332 -39.76 1.54 -21.59
N GLU A 333 -40.89 2.18 -21.95
CA GLU A 333 -41.59 1.87 -23.22
C GLU A 333 -40.71 2.00 -24.46
N ASP A 334 -39.63 2.80 -24.39
CA ASP A 334 -38.63 2.98 -25.44
C ASP A 334 -37.48 1.92 -25.39
N ASN A 335 -37.66 0.83 -24.64
CA ASN A 335 -36.62 -0.20 -24.40
C ASN A 335 -35.33 0.33 -23.75
N LYS A 336 -35.37 1.45 -23.03
CA LYS A 336 -34.23 2.00 -22.31
C LYS A 336 -34.26 1.52 -20.86
N LEU A 337 -33.07 1.21 -20.33
CA LEU A 337 -32.90 0.92 -18.92
C LEU A 337 -32.53 2.23 -18.19
N GLY A 338 -33.34 2.61 -17.22
CA GLY A 338 -33.03 3.75 -16.35
C GLY A 338 -31.89 3.39 -15.42
N VAL A 339 -30.82 4.18 -15.45
CA VAL A 339 -29.70 4.07 -14.52
C VAL A 339 -29.52 5.42 -13.85
N GLU A 340 -29.57 5.43 -12.51
CA GLU A 340 -29.29 6.61 -11.68
C GLU A 340 -27.98 6.37 -10.96
N ILE A 341 -27.01 7.27 -11.12
CA ILE A 341 -25.71 7.17 -10.49
C ILE A 341 -25.49 8.40 -9.62
N GLU A 342 -25.25 8.19 -8.34
CA GLU A 342 -24.82 9.22 -7.41
C GLU A 342 -23.28 9.17 -7.30
N LEU A 343 -22.62 10.26 -7.67
CA LEU A 343 -21.18 10.41 -7.60
C LEU A 343 -20.80 11.20 -6.35
N LEU A 344 -19.81 10.72 -5.61
CA LEU A 344 -19.17 11.44 -4.52
C LEU A 344 -17.82 11.98 -5.02
N ASN A 345 -17.65 13.30 -4.98
CA ASN A 345 -16.33 13.90 -5.18
C ASN A 345 -15.58 13.85 -3.84
N VAL A 346 -14.50 13.08 -3.77
CA VAL A 346 -13.68 12.89 -2.55
C VAL A 346 -12.46 13.83 -2.56
N GLY A 347 -12.43 14.77 -3.47
CA GLY A 347 -11.27 15.63 -3.75
C GLY A 347 -11.18 16.93 -2.95
N GLU A 348 -12.01 17.10 -1.90
CA GLU A 348 -11.91 18.23 -0.95
C GLU A 348 -11.65 17.75 0.47
#